data_ddb0fe96b6f31fb2b3a71e438f81dc34
#
_entry.id   ddb0fe96b6f31fb2b3a71e438f81dc34
#
_cell.length_a   1.000
_cell.length_b   1.000
_cell.length_c   1.000
_cell.angle_alpha   90.00
_cell.angle_beta   90.00
_cell.angle_gamma   90.00
#
_symmetry.space_group_name_H-M   'P 1'
#
loop_
_entity.id
_entity.type
_entity.pdbx_description
1 polymer ?
#
loop_
_entity_poly.entity_id
_entity_poly.type
_entity_poly.pdbx_seq_one_letter_code
_entity_poly.pdbx_strand_id
1 'polypeptide(L)'
;MDANNAFLEIQAGSGGTEAQDWADMLLRMYLRWAEAKGFDAELLEVSGGEVAGIKSASLHIRGEFAFGWLRTETGVHRLVRKSPFDSGSRRHTSFASVFLSPEIDDDIEVELDMSQVRIDTYRSSGAGGQHVNKTDSAVR
;
A
#
# COMPACT_ATOMS: atom_id res chain seq x y z
N MET A 1 -0.68 -19.16 2.22
CA MET A 1 -0.56 -17.71 2.33
C MET A 1 -1.84 -16.97 2.00
N ASP A 2 -2.54 -17.43 0.99
CA ASP A 2 -3.78 -16.75 0.61
C ASP A 2 -4.79 -16.72 1.75
N ALA A 3 -4.77 -17.73 2.61
CA ALA A 3 -5.71 -17.79 3.73
C ALA A 3 -5.35 -16.85 4.86
N ASN A 4 -4.18 -16.23 4.79
CA ASN A 4 -3.67 -15.41 5.88
C ASN A 4 -4.32 -14.04 5.91
N ASN A 5 -4.19 -13.38 7.06
CA ASN A 5 -4.49 -11.97 7.14
C ASN A 5 -3.50 -11.20 6.28
N ALA A 6 -3.79 -9.93 6.04
CA ALA A 6 -2.99 -9.14 5.12
C ALA A 6 -2.58 -7.83 5.76
N PHE A 7 -1.38 -7.38 5.40
CA PHE A 7 -0.97 -5.99 5.62
C PHE A 7 -1.04 -5.27 4.29
N LEU A 8 -1.61 -4.09 4.32
CA LEU A 8 -1.80 -3.28 3.11
C LEU A 8 -1.19 -1.91 3.33
N GLU A 9 -0.33 -1.50 2.40
CA GLU A 9 0.30 -0.20 2.45
C GLU A 9 -0.07 0.60 1.23
N ILE A 10 -0.35 1.88 1.44
CA ILE A 10 -0.70 2.80 0.37
C ILE A 10 0.27 3.97 0.44
N GLN A 11 0.79 4.38 -0.71
CA GLN A 11 1.64 5.56 -0.79
C GLN A 11 1.21 6.42 -1.96
N ALA A 12 1.04 7.71 -1.69
CA ALA A 12 0.74 8.64 -2.77
C ALA A 12 1.96 8.78 -3.67
N GLY A 13 1.70 8.89 -4.97
CA GLY A 13 2.75 9.18 -5.91
C GLY A 13 3.13 10.65 -5.88
N SER A 14 4.03 11.05 -6.77
CA SER A 14 4.35 12.45 -6.92
C SER A 14 3.16 13.14 -7.56
N GLY A 15 2.93 14.37 -7.23
CA GLY A 15 1.78 15.09 -7.77
C GLY A 15 1.03 15.88 -6.72
N GLY A 16 1.58 15.93 -5.52
CA GLY A 16 1.07 16.79 -4.48
C GLY A 16 -0.32 16.40 -4.01
N THR A 17 -1.15 17.42 -3.81
CA THR A 17 -2.45 17.24 -3.17
C THR A 17 -3.36 16.29 -3.94
N GLU A 18 -3.34 16.36 -5.27
CA GLU A 18 -4.21 15.49 -6.06
C GLU A 18 -3.86 14.01 -5.84
N ALA A 19 -2.56 13.68 -5.85
CA ALA A 19 -2.15 12.31 -5.63
C ALA A 19 -2.46 11.88 -4.19
N GLN A 20 -2.31 12.79 -3.25
CA GLN A 20 -2.59 12.47 -1.86
C GLN A 20 -4.09 12.26 -1.63
N ASP A 21 -4.93 12.99 -2.34
CA ASP A 21 -6.36 12.75 -2.26
C ASP A 21 -6.71 11.39 -2.86
N TRP A 22 -6.06 11.05 -3.97
CA TRP A 22 -6.28 9.73 -4.58
C TRP A 22 -5.91 8.60 -3.61
N ALA A 23 -4.77 8.75 -2.91
CA ALA A 23 -4.38 7.74 -1.93
C ALA A 23 -5.42 7.61 -0.82
N ASP A 24 -5.99 8.74 -0.39
CA ASP A 24 -7.04 8.70 0.62
C ASP A 24 -8.30 8.03 0.11
N MET A 25 -8.65 8.24 -1.15
CA MET A 25 -9.78 7.56 -1.75
C MET A 25 -9.57 6.04 -1.77
N LEU A 26 -8.35 5.61 -2.10
CA LEU A 26 -8.04 4.19 -2.07
C LEU A 26 -8.16 3.63 -0.66
N LEU A 27 -7.66 4.36 0.33
CA LEU A 27 -7.76 3.92 1.71
C LEU A 27 -9.22 3.70 2.10
N ARG A 28 -10.07 4.68 1.78
CA ARG A 28 -11.48 4.55 2.11
C ARG A 28 -12.14 3.41 1.35
N MET A 29 -11.73 3.19 0.12
CA MET A 29 -12.27 2.08 -0.67
C MET A 29 -11.96 0.74 -0.02
N TYR A 30 -10.72 0.56 0.42
CA TYR A 30 -10.35 -0.71 1.05
C TYR A 30 -11.00 -0.89 2.40
N LEU A 31 -11.17 0.18 3.17
CA LEU A 31 -11.85 0.07 4.44
C LEU A 31 -13.31 -0.35 4.25
N ARG A 32 -13.98 0.23 3.28
CA ARG A 32 -15.37 -0.13 3.00
C ARG A 32 -15.48 -1.54 2.47
N TRP A 33 -14.53 -1.94 1.63
CA TRP A 33 -14.53 -3.30 1.11
C TRP A 33 -14.36 -4.31 2.25
N ALA A 34 -13.44 -4.03 3.17
CA ALA A 34 -13.22 -4.94 4.29
C ALA A 34 -14.47 -5.05 5.15
N GLU A 35 -15.13 -3.93 5.38
CA GLU A 35 -16.36 -3.94 6.16
C GLU A 35 -17.45 -4.77 5.47
N ALA A 36 -17.58 -4.60 4.16
CA ALA A 36 -18.58 -5.34 3.40
C ALA A 36 -18.31 -6.83 3.43
N LYS A 37 -17.05 -7.23 3.49
CA LYS A 37 -16.67 -8.64 3.57
C LYS A 37 -16.79 -9.20 4.98
N GLY A 38 -17.01 -8.35 5.97
CA GLY A 38 -17.02 -8.80 7.35
C GLY A 38 -15.62 -8.98 7.91
N PHE A 39 -14.62 -8.39 7.28
CA PHE A 39 -13.25 -8.44 7.76
C PHE A 39 -13.01 -7.31 8.75
N ASP A 40 -12.00 -7.50 9.60
CA ASP A 40 -11.61 -6.51 10.59
C ASP A 40 -10.40 -5.76 10.05
N ALA A 41 -10.57 -4.46 9.83
CA ALA A 41 -9.50 -3.62 9.30
C ALA A 41 -9.04 -2.65 10.38
N GLU A 42 -7.75 -2.68 10.64
CA GLU A 42 -7.14 -1.80 11.64
C GLU A 42 -6.17 -0.87 10.96
N LEU A 43 -6.33 0.43 11.21
CA LEU A 43 -5.41 1.42 10.66
C LEU A 43 -4.21 1.51 11.58
N LEU A 44 -3.04 1.10 11.07
CA LEU A 44 -1.83 1.06 11.89
C LEU A 44 -1.11 2.39 11.89
N GLU A 45 -0.96 2.99 10.71
CA GLU A 45 -0.27 4.26 10.58
C GLU A 45 -0.91 5.05 9.46
N VAL A 46 -0.89 6.37 9.62
CA VAL A 46 -1.31 7.25 8.55
C VAL A 46 -0.47 8.52 8.62
N SER A 47 -0.01 8.97 7.45
CA SER A 47 0.69 10.24 7.33
C SER A 47 -0.17 11.14 6.46
N GLY A 48 -0.72 12.18 7.05
CA GLY A 48 -1.63 13.06 6.33
C GLY A 48 -0.92 14.01 5.39
N GLY A 49 -1.65 14.44 4.37
CA GLY A 49 -1.18 15.49 3.49
C GLY A 49 -1.31 16.84 4.15
N GLU A 50 -0.63 17.82 3.57
CA GLU A 50 -0.65 19.16 4.17
C GLU A 50 -1.96 19.88 3.90
N VAL A 51 -2.55 19.67 2.74
CA VAL A 51 -3.80 20.32 2.38
C VAL A 51 -4.94 19.35 2.46
N ALA A 52 -4.78 18.17 1.87
CA ALA A 52 -5.84 17.17 1.83
C ALA A 52 -5.20 15.82 1.59
N GLY A 53 -5.96 14.76 1.89
CA GLY A 53 -5.54 13.42 1.58
C GLY A 53 -4.47 12.89 2.51
N ILE A 54 -3.77 11.87 2.05
CA ILE A 54 -2.74 11.20 2.84
C ILE A 54 -1.50 10.98 1.99
N LYS A 55 -0.34 11.03 2.62
CA LYS A 55 0.90 10.64 1.97
C LYS A 55 1.08 9.14 1.97
N SER A 56 0.72 8.50 3.07
CA SER A 56 0.84 7.06 3.20
C SER A 56 -0.09 6.55 4.28
N ALA A 57 -0.39 5.26 4.21
CA ALA A 57 -1.20 4.60 5.23
C ALA A 57 -0.84 3.13 5.26
N SER A 58 -0.99 2.52 6.44
CA SER A 58 -0.79 1.09 6.63
C SER A 58 -2.00 0.51 7.33
N LEU A 59 -2.48 -0.60 6.82
CA LEU A 59 -3.64 -1.30 7.35
C LEU A 59 -3.30 -2.73 7.68
N HIS A 60 -3.93 -3.27 8.71
CA HIS A 60 -3.91 -4.69 9.00
C HIS A 60 -5.33 -5.20 8.80
N ILE A 61 -5.53 -6.09 7.85
CA ILE A 61 -6.85 -6.60 7.52
C ILE A 61 -6.91 -8.06 7.91
N ARG A 62 -7.78 -8.35 8.86
CA ARG A 62 -7.94 -9.69 9.39
C ARG A 62 -9.20 -10.30 8.84
N GLY A 63 -9.07 -11.46 8.25
CA GLY A 63 -10.20 -12.18 7.72
C GLY A 63 -9.73 -13.37 6.94
N GLU A 64 -10.62 -14.33 6.78
CA GLU A 64 -10.29 -15.54 6.07
C GLU A 64 -10.02 -15.24 4.61
N PHE A 65 -8.83 -15.60 4.14
CA PHE A 65 -8.39 -15.35 2.77
C PHE A 65 -8.25 -13.85 2.44
N ALA A 66 -8.01 -13.03 3.46
CA ALA A 66 -7.84 -11.60 3.20
C ALA A 66 -6.72 -11.36 2.21
N PHE A 67 -5.56 -12.00 2.41
CA PHE A 67 -4.46 -11.81 1.48
C PHE A 67 -4.79 -12.35 0.10
N GLY A 68 -5.45 -13.50 0.05
CA GLY A 68 -5.82 -14.07 -1.25
C GLY A 68 -6.72 -13.15 -2.07
N TRP A 69 -7.66 -12.49 -1.41
CA TRP A 69 -8.52 -11.53 -2.09
C TRP A 69 -7.75 -10.30 -2.56
N LEU A 70 -6.80 -9.84 -1.76
CA LEU A 70 -6.20 -8.53 -1.98
C LEU A 70 -4.89 -8.57 -2.75
N ARG A 71 -4.24 -9.72 -2.85
CA ARG A 71 -2.88 -9.77 -3.36
C ARG A 71 -2.75 -9.19 -4.77
N THR A 72 -3.78 -9.27 -5.56
CA THR A 72 -3.74 -8.76 -6.92
C THR A 72 -3.84 -7.24 -6.99
N GLU A 73 -4.10 -6.60 -5.85
CA GLU A 73 -4.14 -5.14 -5.81
C GLU A 73 -2.76 -4.50 -5.73
N THR A 74 -1.72 -5.29 -5.48
CA THR A 74 -0.38 -4.76 -5.43
C THR A 74 0.01 -4.14 -6.77
N GLY A 75 0.52 -2.92 -6.71
CA GLY A 75 0.93 -2.24 -7.91
C GLY A 75 0.62 -0.77 -7.85
N VAL A 76 0.72 -0.13 -9.00
CA VAL A 76 0.47 1.30 -9.13
C VAL A 76 -0.95 1.49 -9.66
N HIS A 77 -1.72 2.29 -8.95
CA HIS A 77 -3.11 2.57 -9.31
C HIS A 77 -3.21 3.97 -9.86
N ARG A 78 -3.92 4.14 -10.95
CA ARG A 78 -4.01 5.39 -11.68
C ARG A 78 -5.42 5.93 -11.59
N LEU A 79 -5.51 7.24 -11.37
CA LEU A 79 -6.77 7.95 -11.41
C LEU A 79 -6.67 9.10 -12.41
N VAL A 80 -7.61 9.15 -13.32
CA VAL A 80 -7.70 10.24 -14.27
C VAL A 80 -9.02 10.96 -14.02
N ARG A 81 -8.94 12.24 -13.64
CA ARG A 81 -10.16 12.99 -13.37
C ARG A 81 -9.86 14.47 -13.49
N LYS A 82 -10.92 15.26 -13.53
CA LYS A 82 -10.79 16.70 -13.33
C LYS A 82 -10.58 16.94 -11.85
N SER A 83 -9.49 17.61 -11.51
CA SER A 83 -9.10 17.75 -10.12
C SER A 83 -9.91 18.83 -9.44
N PRO A 84 -10.48 18.55 -8.25
CA PRO A 84 -11.15 19.60 -7.48
C PRO A 84 -10.18 20.63 -6.90
N PHE A 85 -8.88 20.32 -6.94
CA PHE A 85 -7.85 21.24 -6.42
C PHE A 85 -7.26 22.12 -7.50
N ASP A 86 -7.73 22.01 -8.74
CA ASP A 86 -7.23 22.79 -9.86
C ASP A 86 -8.28 23.80 -10.23
N SER A 87 -7.95 25.08 -10.08
CA SER A 87 -8.90 26.14 -10.36
C SER A 87 -9.34 26.14 -11.82
N GLY A 88 -8.52 25.59 -12.72
CA GLY A 88 -8.88 25.49 -14.12
C GLY A 88 -9.71 24.28 -14.46
N SER A 89 -10.00 23.44 -13.51
CA SER A 89 -10.79 22.21 -13.71
C SER A 89 -10.21 21.32 -14.80
N ARG A 90 -8.90 21.29 -14.92
CA ARG A 90 -8.24 20.49 -15.94
C ARG A 90 -8.17 19.05 -15.50
N ARG A 91 -8.02 18.18 -16.49
CA ARG A 91 -7.88 16.76 -16.24
C ARG A 91 -6.48 16.47 -15.71
N HIS A 92 -6.43 15.67 -14.67
CA HIS A 92 -5.17 15.27 -14.05
C HIS A 92 -5.07 13.76 -13.98
N THR A 93 -3.84 13.26 -14.05
CA THR A 93 -3.56 11.86 -13.85
C THR A 93 -2.71 11.72 -12.59
N SER A 94 -3.18 10.89 -11.69
CA SER A 94 -2.52 10.68 -10.41
C SER A 94 -2.23 9.22 -10.19
N PHE A 95 -1.18 8.94 -9.44
CA PHE A 95 -0.77 7.57 -9.13
C PHE A 95 -0.65 7.39 -7.64
N ALA A 96 -0.96 6.19 -7.19
CA ALA A 96 -0.70 5.78 -5.82
C ALA A 96 -0.28 4.32 -5.85
N SER A 97 0.66 3.97 -5.00
CA SER A 97 1.16 2.60 -4.92
C SER A 97 0.46 1.86 -3.81
N VAL A 98 0.13 0.60 -4.08
CA VAL A 98 -0.47 -0.29 -3.09
C VAL A 98 0.42 -1.52 -3.00
N PHE A 99 0.73 -1.93 -1.77
CA PHE A 99 1.55 -3.10 -1.55
C PHE A 99 0.88 -3.98 -0.51
N LEU A 100 0.72 -5.24 -0.85
CA LEU A 100 0.10 -6.24 0.02
C LEU A 100 1.13 -7.25 0.45
N SER A 101 1.10 -7.62 1.73
CA SER A 101 1.92 -8.72 2.21
C SER A 101 1.07 -9.56 3.15
N PRO A 102 1.33 -10.86 3.20
CA PRO A 102 0.57 -11.72 4.11
C PRO A 102 1.11 -11.58 5.52
N GLU A 103 0.24 -11.77 6.50
CA GLU A 103 0.67 -11.89 7.87
C GLU A 103 1.18 -13.30 8.06
N ILE A 104 2.41 -13.45 8.53
CA ILE A 104 3.07 -14.72 8.62
C ILE A 104 3.13 -15.16 10.06
N ASP A 105 2.91 -16.45 10.28
CA ASP A 105 2.95 -17.03 11.61
C ASP A 105 4.36 -16.93 12.19
N ASP A 106 4.46 -16.36 13.39
CA ASP A 106 5.75 -16.05 13.98
C ASP A 106 6.61 -17.25 14.26
N ASP A 107 6.00 -18.32 14.69
CA ASP A 107 6.79 -19.39 15.31
C ASP A 107 7.66 -20.15 14.34
N ILE A 108 7.22 -20.31 13.12
CA ILE A 108 7.91 -21.16 12.17
C ILE A 108 8.68 -20.35 11.16
N GLU A 109 8.11 -19.24 10.75
CA GLU A 109 8.60 -18.53 9.60
C GLU A 109 9.75 -17.60 9.92
N VAL A 110 9.87 -17.20 11.17
CA VAL A 110 10.83 -16.17 11.51
C VAL A 110 12.25 -16.57 11.15
N GLU A 111 12.65 -17.79 11.49
CA GLU A 111 14.02 -18.21 11.23
C GLU A 111 14.33 -18.28 9.74
N LEU A 112 13.42 -18.89 9.01
CA LEU A 112 13.65 -19.03 7.57
C LEU A 112 13.68 -17.70 6.87
N ASP A 113 12.74 -16.85 7.23
CA ASP A 113 12.59 -15.60 6.51
C ASP A 113 13.72 -14.63 6.79
N MET A 114 14.28 -14.68 7.98
CA MET A 114 15.30 -13.71 8.32
C MET A 114 16.52 -13.82 7.43
N SER A 115 16.97 -15.04 7.15
CA SER A 115 18.13 -15.17 6.28
C SER A 115 17.80 -14.77 4.85
N GLN A 116 16.62 -15.10 4.39
CA GLN A 116 16.25 -14.74 3.03
C GLN A 116 16.04 -13.25 2.87
N VAL A 117 15.43 -12.64 3.84
CA VAL A 117 15.19 -11.20 3.77
C VAL A 117 16.49 -10.44 3.72
N ARG A 118 17.49 -10.88 4.51
CA ARG A 118 18.75 -10.20 4.47
C ARG A 118 19.40 -10.24 3.11
N ILE A 119 19.36 -11.37 2.45
CA ILE A 119 19.94 -11.51 1.13
C ILE A 119 19.22 -10.60 0.15
N ASP A 120 17.92 -10.61 0.19
CA ASP A 120 17.14 -9.79 -0.72
C ASP A 120 17.36 -8.31 -0.48
N THR A 121 17.48 -7.92 0.75
CA THR A 121 17.73 -6.53 1.08
C THR A 121 19.04 -6.03 0.48
N TYR A 122 20.06 -6.85 0.57
CA TYR A 122 21.34 -6.46 -0.02
C TYR A 122 21.23 -6.25 -1.51
N ARG A 123 20.55 -7.13 -2.18
CA ARG A 123 20.42 -6.98 -3.62
C ARG A 123 19.61 -5.75 -3.98
N SER A 124 18.55 -5.49 -3.25
CA SER A 124 17.75 -4.32 -3.50
C SER A 124 18.54 -3.05 -3.28
N SER A 125 19.27 -3.02 -2.21
CA SER A 125 20.08 -1.84 -1.90
C SER A 125 21.14 -1.61 -2.95
N GLY A 126 21.76 -2.67 -3.37
CA GLY A 126 22.83 -2.56 -4.32
C GLY A 126 22.35 -2.07 -5.65
N ALA A 127 21.13 -2.31 -5.96
CA ALA A 127 20.58 -1.82 -7.20
C ALA A 127 20.23 -0.36 -7.12
N GLY A 128 20.54 0.20 -6.15
CA GLY A 128 20.26 1.56 -6.10
C GLY A 128 18.85 1.82 -5.75
N GLY A 129 18.97 1.72 -5.52
CA GLY A 129 17.94 1.84 -5.27
C GLY A 129 17.25 2.81 -5.14
N GLN A 130 17.40 2.77 -5.07
CA GLN A 130 16.46 3.16 -4.93
C GLN A 130 15.65 3.08 -5.08
N HIS A 131 16.18 2.44 -4.93
CA HIS A 131 15.31 1.97 -4.92
C HIS A 131 14.86 1.65 -4.67
N VAL A 132 15.44 1.36 -4.51
CA VAL A 132 14.90 0.83 -4.23
C VAL A 132 14.53 1.02 -3.60
N ASN A 133 15.05 1.20 -3.17
CA ASN A 133 14.43 1.18 -2.57
C ASN A 133 13.77 1.49 -2.25
N LYS A 134 14.07 1.60 -1.92
CA LYS A 134 13.30 1.61 -1.61
C LYS A 134 12.53 1.35 -1.63
N THR A 135 12.88 0.91 -1.71
CA THR A 135 12.08 0.32 -1.80
C THR A 135 11.87 -0.30 -1.65
N ASP A 136 12.29 -0.54 -1.15
CA ASP A 136 11.89 -1.43 -1.19
C ASP A 136 11.18 -1.67 -1.60
N SER A 137 11.28 -1.32 -1.83
CA SER A 137 10.40 -1.78 -2.27
C SER A 137 10.41 -2.53 -2.80
N ALA A 138 11.07 -2.64 -2.78
CA ALA A 138 10.90 -3.61 -3.37
C ALA A 138 10.89 -4.65 -2.78
N VAL A 139 10.95 -4.93 -2.55
CA VAL A 139 10.80 -5.96 -2.29
C VAL A 139 10.02 -6.49 -2.59
N ARG A 140 10.14 -6.73 -2.99
CA ARG A 140 9.41 -7.19 -3.29
C ARG A 140 9.09 -8.10 -3.25
#